data_77fc182e1749c88c3248e5328e7aa2f7
#
_entry.id   77fc182e1749c88c3248e5328e7aa2f7
#
_cell.length_a   1.000
_cell.length_b   1.000
_cell.length_c   1.000
_cell.angle_alpha   90.00
_cell.angle_beta   90.00
_cell.angle_gamma   90.00
#
_symmetry.space_group_name_H-M   'P 1'
#
loop_
_entity.id
_entity.type
_entity.pdbx_description
1 polymer ?
#
loop_
_entity_poly.entity_id
_entity_poly.type
_entity_poly.pdbx_seq_one_letter_code
_entity_poly.pdbx_strand_id
1 'polypeptide(L)'
;MPTQSGAKSGKSKPMAKKQLQHFEKRLLEERKRVLKELGHHDEASQESDGDLSSYSFHMADQGTDAMEREKAFLFASQEGRFLWHIDQALRRLYRSPETFGKCHSCGEDIDFDRLDALPHARLCIACKQREEDGKKSA
;
A
#
# COMPACT_ATOMS: atom_id res chain seq x y z
N MET A 1 -19.52 1.59 -24.16
CA MET A 1 -19.34 1.98 -23.49
C MET A 1 -19.13 2.33 -22.77
N PRO A 2 -18.97 2.30 -22.66
CA PRO A 2 -18.72 2.60 -21.77
C PRO A 2 -18.61 3.10 -21.03
N THR A 3 -18.64 3.23 -20.85
CA THR A 3 -18.51 3.64 -20.16
C THR A 3 -18.57 3.89 -19.35
N GLN A 4 -18.80 4.05 -19.24
CA GLN A 4 -18.99 4.31 -18.39
C GLN A 4 -18.61 4.34 -17.43
N SER A 5 -18.65 4.13 -17.65
CA SER A 5 -18.02 3.83 -16.51
C SER A 5 -17.52 4.93 -15.60
N GLY A 6 -16.94 5.91 -16.05
CA GLY A 6 -16.38 6.95 -15.20
C GLY A 6 -17.40 7.55 -14.28
N ALA A 7 -18.60 7.43 -14.62
CA ALA A 7 -19.67 8.03 -13.85
C ALA A 7 -19.77 7.50 -12.43
N LYS A 8 -19.06 6.47 -12.15
CA LYS A 8 -19.17 5.88 -10.83
C LYS A 8 -18.38 6.57 -9.77
N SER A 9 -17.61 7.50 -10.17
CA SER A 9 -16.79 8.22 -9.23
C SER A 9 -17.61 8.67 -8.03
N GLY A 10 -17.10 8.40 -6.86
CA GLY A 10 -17.76 8.80 -5.64
C GLY A 10 -19.00 8.00 -5.30
N LYS A 11 -19.46 7.22 -6.22
CA LYS A 11 -20.65 6.42 -5.97
C LYS A 11 -20.38 4.95 -5.92
N SER A 12 -19.15 4.56 -6.16
CA SER A 12 -18.83 3.15 -6.15
C SER A 12 -18.99 2.60 -4.75
N LYS A 13 -19.44 1.39 -4.69
CA LYS A 13 -19.70 0.75 -3.42
C LYS A 13 -18.41 0.33 -2.75
N PRO A 14 -18.41 0.22 -1.42
CA PRO A 14 -17.28 -0.36 -0.76
C PRO A 14 -17.01 -1.77 -1.24
N MET A 15 -15.77 -2.16 -1.16
CA MET A 15 -15.39 -3.50 -1.56
C MET A 15 -16.04 -4.53 -0.66
N ALA A 16 -16.43 -5.67 -1.23
CA ALA A 16 -17.04 -6.73 -0.47
C ALA A 16 -16.05 -7.30 0.55
N LYS A 17 -16.59 -7.84 1.63
CA LYS A 17 -15.75 -8.36 2.70
C LYS A 17 -14.79 -9.44 2.20
N LYS A 18 -15.27 -10.30 1.31
CA LYS A 18 -14.42 -11.35 0.74
C LYS A 18 -13.26 -10.76 -0.05
N GLN A 19 -13.51 -9.68 -0.76
CA GLN A 19 -12.47 -9.03 -1.53
C GLN A 19 -11.46 -8.36 -0.60
N LEU A 20 -11.95 -7.73 0.45
CA LEU A 20 -11.05 -7.13 1.43
C LEU A 20 -10.15 -8.17 2.07
N GLN A 21 -10.71 -9.33 2.38
CA GLN A 21 -9.91 -10.42 2.94
C GLN A 21 -8.88 -10.92 1.94
N HIS A 22 -9.26 -10.96 0.68
CA HIS A 22 -8.33 -11.38 -0.37
C HIS A 22 -7.14 -10.43 -0.44
N PHE A 23 -7.41 -9.12 -0.42
CA PHE A 23 -6.33 -8.15 -0.52
C PHE A 23 -5.52 -8.06 0.75
N GLU A 24 -6.15 -8.28 1.89
CA GLU A 24 -5.39 -8.38 3.13
C GLU A 24 -4.38 -9.52 3.04
N LYS A 25 -4.82 -10.66 2.57
CA LYS A 25 -3.94 -11.80 2.42
C LYS A 25 -2.81 -11.51 1.45
N ARG A 26 -3.14 -10.89 0.32
CA ARG A 26 -2.14 -10.52 -0.66
C ARG A 26 -1.09 -9.56 -0.07
N LEU A 27 -1.56 -8.57 0.67
CA LEU A 27 -0.64 -7.62 1.27
C LEU A 27 0.25 -8.28 2.32
N LEU A 28 -0.32 -9.16 3.12
CA LEU A 28 0.47 -9.84 4.13
C LEU A 28 1.50 -10.77 3.50
N GLU A 29 1.16 -11.41 2.40
CA GLU A 29 2.10 -12.26 1.68
C GLU A 29 3.25 -11.44 1.12
N GLU A 30 2.93 -10.31 0.49
CA GLU A 30 3.96 -9.44 -0.05
C GLU A 30 4.84 -8.88 1.06
N ARG A 31 4.23 -8.52 2.17
CA ARG A 31 4.96 -8.00 3.31
C ARG A 31 5.95 -9.02 3.83
N LYS A 32 5.50 -10.25 3.97
CA LYS A 32 6.36 -11.31 4.46
C LYS A 32 7.55 -11.53 3.52
N ARG A 33 7.29 -11.49 2.23
CA ARG A 33 8.35 -11.68 1.25
C ARG A 33 9.40 -10.57 1.33
N VAL A 34 8.93 -9.33 1.43
CA VAL A 34 9.85 -8.21 1.50
C VAL A 34 10.65 -8.20 2.80
N LEU A 35 9.99 -8.54 3.91
CA LEU A 35 10.70 -8.62 5.18
C LEU A 35 11.80 -9.67 5.13
N LYS A 36 11.53 -10.77 4.45
CA LYS A 36 12.53 -11.80 4.31
C LYS A 36 13.73 -11.31 3.54
N GLU A 37 13.49 -10.55 2.47
CA GLU A 37 14.59 -10.00 1.70
C GLU A 37 15.38 -8.98 2.49
N LEU A 38 14.69 -8.16 3.26
CA LEU A 38 15.38 -7.22 4.14
C LEU A 38 16.22 -7.95 5.20
N GLY A 39 15.69 -9.07 5.67
CA GLY A 39 16.40 -9.86 6.66
C GLY A 39 17.67 -10.49 6.13
N HIS A 40 17.74 -10.73 4.84
CA HIS A 40 18.95 -11.26 4.24
C HIS A 40 20.10 -10.27 4.33
N HIS A 41 19.79 -9.00 4.33
CA HIS A 41 20.82 -7.98 4.42
C HIS A 41 21.24 -7.73 5.85
N ASP A 42 20.44 -8.15 6.81
CA ASP A 42 20.72 -7.95 8.22
C ASP A 42 20.20 -9.14 9.00
N GLU A 43 21.03 -10.15 9.15
CA GLU A 43 20.60 -11.37 9.81
C GLU A 43 20.23 -11.14 11.26
N ALA A 44 20.81 -10.13 11.87
CA ALA A 44 20.49 -9.86 13.26
C ALA A 44 19.05 -9.49 13.49
N SER A 45 18.37 -9.01 12.47
CA SER A 45 17.00 -8.59 12.61
C SER A 45 16.00 -9.71 12.37
N GLN A 46 16.46 -10.87 11.94
CA GLN A 46 15.55 -11.95 11.59
C GLN A 46 14.78 -12.48 12.79
N GLU A 47 15.43 -12.54 13.91
CA GLU A 47 14.81 -13.08 15.11
C GLU A 47 13.66 -12.21 15.59
N SER A 48 13.68 -10.96 15.23
CA SER A 48 12.67 -10.02 15.69
C SER A 48 11.75 -9.58 14.58
N ASP A 49 11.62 -10.37 13.53
CA ASP A 49 10.79 -9.98 12.40
C ASP A 49 9.37 -9.59 12.83
N GLY A 50 8.74 -10.47 13.60
CA GLY A 50 7.40 -10.18 14.07
C GLY A 50 7.34 -8.97 14.95
N ASP A 51 8.28 -8.87 15.86
CA ASP A 51 8.33 -7.74 16.77
C ASP A 51 8.62 -6.45 16.01
N LEU A 52 9.50 -6.54 15.05
CA LEU A 52 9.84 -5.37 14.25
C LEU A 52 8.63 -4.85 13.51
N SER A 53 7.83 -5.75 12.97
CA SER A 53 6.63 -5.34 12.26
C SER A 53 5.64 -4.64 13.18
N SER A 54 5.40 -5.23 14.34
CA SER A 54 4.50 -4.62 15.32
C SER A 54 5.02 -3.27 15.77
N TYR A 55 6.31 -3.22 16.01
CA TYR A 55 6.95 -2.00 16.46
C TYR A 55 6.74 -0.87 15.46
N SER A 56 6.94 -1.16 14.17
CA SER A 56 6.75 -0.15 13.14
C SER A 56 5.33 0.40 13.15
N PHE A 57 4.35 -0.46 13.27
CA PHE A 57 2.98 0.01 13.32
C PHE A 57 2.73 0.91 14.51
N HIS A 58 3.24 0.52 15.67
CA HIS A 58 3.07 1.31 16.87
C HIS A 58 3.76 2.65 16.76
N MET A 59 4.98 2.67 16.24
CA MET A 59 5.73 3.91 16.12
C MET A 59 5.03 4.87 15.19
N ALA A 60 4.43 4.36 14.12
CA ALA A 60 3.72 5.22 13.18
C ALA A 60 2.54 5.89 13.84
N ASP A 61 1.99 5.28 14.89
CA ASP A 61 0.84 5.86 15.57
C ASP A 61 1.22 6.81 16.69
N GLN A 62 2.44 6.70 17.21
CA GLN A 62 2.76 7.37 18.47
C GLN A 62 3.68 8.54 18.37
N GLY A 63 4.61 8.55 17.45
CA GLY A 63 5.61 9.56 17.50
C GLY A 63 6.04 10.07 16.15
N THR A 64 6.09 11.40 16.04
CA THR A 64 6.49 12.02 14.79
C THR A 64 7.97 11.80 14.49
N ASP A 65 8.82 12.06 15.47
CA ASP A 65 10.26 11.91 15.27
C ASP A 65 10.65 10.47 14.97
N ALA A 66 10.09 9.54 15.73
CA ALA A 66 10.36 8.13 15.52
C ALA A 66 9.84 7.68 14.16
N MET A 67 8.67 8.19 13.78
CA MET A 67 8.10 7.86 12.49
C MET A 67 8.97 8.38 11.34
N GLU A 68 9.50 9.58 11.50
CA GLU A 68 10.37 10.15 10.48
C GLU A 68 11.65 9.34 10.31
N ARG A 69 12.23 8.92 11.43
CA ARG A 69 13.46 8.10 11.36
C ARG A 69 13.19 6.74 10.74
N GLU A 70 12.06 6.15 11.11
CA GLU A 70 11.68 4.86 10.56
C GLU A 70 11.48 4.98 9.04
N LYS A 71 10.80 6.03 8.63
CA LYS A 71 10.56 6.27 7.22
C LYS A 71 11.86 6.46 6.47
N ALA A 72 12.77 7.22 7.04
CA ALA A 72 14.07 7.44 6.41
C ALA A 72 14.83 6.14 6.26
N PHE A 73 14.79 5.31 7.29
CA PHE A 73 15.47 4.01 7.24
C PHE A 73 14.87 3.14 6.13
N LEU A 74 13.54 3.06 6.09
CA LEU A 74 12.88 2.24 5.08
C LEU A 74 13.14 2.76 3.67
N PHE A 75 13.19 4.07 3.53
CA PHE A 75 13.38 4.67 2.21
C PHE A 75 14.82 4.57 1.71
N ALA A 76 15.73 4.09 2.53
CA ALA A 76 17.11 3.92 2.11
C ALA A 76 17.26 2.81 1.06
N SER A 77 16.33 1.88 1.00
CA SER A 77 16.40 0.81 0.04
C SER A 77 15.10 0.70 -0.73
N GLN A 78 15.17 0.06 -1.88
CA GLN A 78 13.98 -0.18 -2.69
C GLN A 78 13.02 -1.10 -1.96
N GLU A 79 13.55 -2.13 -1.34
CA GLU A 79 12.72 -3.07 -0.59
C GLU A 79 12.04 -2.38 0.59
N GLY A 80 12.74 -1.50 1.25
CA GLY A 80 12.15 -0.76 2.35
C GLY A 80 11.05 0.18 1.90
N ARG A 81 11.23 0.83 0.76
CA ARG A 81 10.18 1.68 0.22
C ARG A 81 8.94 0.87 -0.10
N PHE A 82 9.16 -0.31 -0.67
CA PHE A 82 8.05 -1.19 -0.99
C PHE A 82 7.32 -1.61 0.29
N LEU A 83 8.09 -1.99 1.30
CA LEU A 83 7.50 -2.35 2.59
C LEU A 83 6.65 -1.21 3.16
N TRP A 84 7.16 0.00 3.07
CA TRP A 84 6.42 1.16 3.56
C TRP A 84 5.07 1.29 2.85
N HIS A 85 5.07 1.12 1.52
CA HIS A 85 3.82 1.23 0.77
C HIS A 85 2.84 0.10 1.12
N ILE A 86 3.37 -1.10 1.36
CA ILE A 86 2.52 -2.21 1.78
C ILE A 86 1.89 -1.91 3.13
N ASP A 87 2.67 -1.40 4.06
CA ASP A 87 2.16 -1.08 5.38
C ASP A 87 1.11 0.02 5.32
N GLN A 88 1.31 1.01 4.46
CA GLN A 88 0.31 2.04 4.29
C GLN A 88 -0.99 1.46 3.73
N ALA A 89 -0.88 0.54 2.80
CA ALA A 89 -2.06 -0.10 2.25
C ALA A 89 -2.81 -0.92 3.30
N LEU A 90 -2.07 -1.65 4.12
CA LEU A 90 -2.69 -2.40 5.21
C LEU A 90 -3.39 -1.47 6.19
N ARG A 91 -2.77 -0.35 6.48
CA ARG A 91 -3.36 0.64 7.37
C ARG A 91 -4.67 1.16 6.81
N ARG A 92 -4.69 1.47 5.50
CA ARG A 92 -5.92 1.91 4.86
C ARG A 92 -7.00 0.83 4.92
N LEU A 93 -6.61 -0.41 4.69
CA LEU A 93 -7.56 -1.51 4.69
C LEU A 93 -8.19 -1.70 6.07
N TYR A 94 -7.40 -1.56 7.11
CA TYR A 94 -7.92 -1.76 8.46
C TYR A 94 -8.71 -0.55 8.96
N ARG A 95 -8.26 0.64 8.66
CA ARG A 95 -8.87 1.86 9.19
C ARG A 95 -10.04 2.34 8.35
N SER A 96 -9.94 2.20 7.06
CA SER A 96 -10.96 2.73 6.15
C SER A 96 -11.30 1.71 5.08
N PRO A 97 -11.83 0.55 5.48
CA PRO A 97 -12.12 -0.49 4.49
C PRO A 97 -13.13 -0.02 3.43
N GLU A 98 -13.96 0.95 3.77
CA GLU A 98 -14.96 1.44 2.83
C GLU A 98 -14.33 2.19 1.65
N THR A 99 -13.11 2.68 1.81
CA THR A 99 -12.43 3.39 0.73
C THR A 99 -11.25 2.64 0.16
N PHE A 100 -10.96 1.47 0.69
CA PHE A 100 -9.84 0.68 0.17
C PHE A 100 -10.13 0.29 -1.28
N GLY A 101 -9.11 0.39 -2.11
CA GLY A 101 -9.24 0.05 -3.52
C GLY A 101 -9.71 1.18 -4.40
N LYS A 102 -9.85 2.38 -3.84
CA LYS A 102 -10.26 3.54 -4.62
C LYS A 102 -9.05 4.42 -4.87
N CYS A 103 -9.03 5.00 -6.06
CA CYS A 103 -7.93 5.88 -6.47
C CYS A 103 -7.90 7.12 -5.59
N HIS A 104 -6.73 7.45 -5.09
CA HIS A 104 -6.57 8.63 -4.23
C HIS A 104 -6.73 9.93 -5.00
N SER A 105 -6.55 9.88 -6.31
CA SER A 105 -6.60 11.08 -7.12
C SER A 105 -8.00 11.36 -7.65
N CYS A 106 -8.65 10.37 -8.24
CA CYS A 106 -9.95 10.60 -8.87
C CYS A 106 -11.12 9.97 -8.12
N GLY A 107 -10.85 9.12 -7.15
CA GLY A 107 -11.90 8.52 -6.33
C GLY A 107 -12.58 7.32 -6.96
N GLU A 108 -12.23 6.97 -8.17
CA GLU A 108 -12.82 5.83 -8.82
C GLU A 108 -12.15 4.53 -8.39
N ASP A 109 -12.84 3.43 -8.61
CA ASP A 109 -12.28 2.14 -8.25
C ASP A 109 -11.03 1.85 -9.05
N ILE A 110 -10.02 1.33 -8.38
CA ILE A 110 -8.84 0.79 -9.05
C ILE A 110 -9.25 -0.57 -9.60
N ASP A 111 -8.86 -0.82 -10.85
CA ASP A 111 -9.20 -2.06 -11.52
C ASP A 111 -8.76 -3.26 -10.69
N PHE A 112 -9.62 -4.29 -10.62
CA PHE A 112 -9.34 -5.45 -9.78
C PHE A 112 -8.02 -6.11 -10.17
N ASP A 113 -7.79 -6.30 -11.47
CA ASP A 113 -6.57 -6.96 -11.91
C ASP A 113 -5.32 -6.17 -11.51
N ARG A 114 -5.41 -4.85 -11.60
CA ARG A 114 -4.30 -4.01 -11.20
C ARG A 114 -4.08 -4.11 -9.69
N LEU A 115 -5.15 -4.07 -8.94
CA LEU A 115 -5.04 -4.13 -7.49
C LEU A 115 -4.55 -5.50 -7.03
N ASP A 116 -4.96 -6.56 -7.73
CA ASP A 116 -4.50 -7.90 -7.40
C ASP A 116 -3.00 -8.04 -7.64
N ALA A 117 -2.52 -7.46 -8.72
CA ALA A 117 -1.09 -7.49 -9.02
C ALA A 117 -0.31 -6.56 -8.10
N LEU A 118 -0.90 -5.41 -7.77
CA LEU A 118 -0.26 -4.40 -6.94
C LEU A 118 -1.19 -4.01 -5.81
N PRO A 119 -1.29 -4.84 -4.79
CA PRO A 119 -2.29 -4.59 -3.73
C PRO A 119 -2.03 -3.32 -2.94
N HIS A 120 -0.86 -2.74 -3.08
CA HIS A 120 -0.53 -1.48 -2.43
C HIS A 120 -0.83 -0.26 -3.30
N ALA A 121 -1.40 -0.47 -4.49
CA ALA A 121 -1.63 0.63 -5.42
C ALA A 121 -2.57 1.68 -4.82
N ARG A 122 -2.24 2.94 -5.04
CA ARG A 122 -3.06 4.07 -4.59
C ARG A 122 -3.76 4.77 -5.73
N LEU A 123 -3.29 4.57 -6.94
CA LEU A 123 -3.81 5.27 -8.10
C LEU A 123 -4.29 4.28 -9.15
N CYS A 124 -5.36 4.65 -9.85
CA CYS A 124 -5.76 3.88 -11.01
C CYS A 124 -4.72 4.09 -12.12
N ILE A 125 -4.82 3.27 -13.17
CA ILE A 125 -3.81 3.31 -14.22
C ILE A 125 -3.77 4.68 -14.89
N ALA A 126 -4.94 5.27 -15.11
CA ALA A 126 -4.99 6.57 -15.79
C ALA A 126 -4.33 7.67 -14.97
N CYS A 127 -4.61 7.70 -13.67
CA CYS A 127 -4.02 8.72 -12.81
C CYS A 127 -2.52 8.48 -12.64
N LYS A 128 -2.12 7.22 -12.60
CA LYS A 128 -0.70 6.89 -12.49
C LYS A 128 0.05 7.36 -13.74
N GLN A 129 -0.55 7.16 -14.90
CA GLN A 129 0.07 7.61 -16.13
C GLN A 129 0.18 9.12 -16.19
N ARG A 130 -0.86 9.82 -15.72
CA ARG A 130 -0.78 11.28 -15.69
C ARG A 130 0.32 11.77 -14.75
N GLU A 131 0.48 11.09 -13.63
CA GLU A 131 1.54 11.43 -12.70
C GLU A 131 2.91 11.25 -13.34
N GLU A 132 3.09 10.12 -14.03
CA GLU A 132 4.36 9.85 -14.67
C GLU A 132 4.64 10.82 -15.82
N ASP A 133 3.61 11.15 -16.59
CA ASP A 133 3.76 12.12 -17.66
C ASP A 133 4.13 13.49 -17.13
N GLY A 134 3.53 13.87 -16.02
CA GLY A 134 3.87 15.13 -15.37
C GLY A 134 5.32 15.19 -14.95
N LYS A 135 5.83 14.09 -14.42
CA LYS A 135 7.23 14.03 -14.03
C LYS A 135 8.15 14.13 -15.23
N LYS A 136 7.77 13.48 -16.33
CA LYS A 136 8.58 13.57 -17.54
C LYS A 136 8.59 14.97 -18.10
N SER A 137 7.47 15.65 -17.98
CA SER A 137 7.37 17.01 -18.51
C SER A 137 8.17 18.00 -17.67
N ALA A 138 8.31 17.71 -16.40
CA ALA A 138 9.06 18.60 -15.53
C ALA A 138 10.54 18.39 -15.74
#